data_94e2b7de457a3b27f96efca8b1ed6515
#
_entry.id   94e2b7de457a3b27f96efca8b1ed6515
#
_cell.length_a   1.000
_cell.length_b   1.000
_cell.length_c   1.000
_cell.angle_alpha   90.00
_cell.angle_beta   90.00
_cell.angle_gamma   90.00
#
_symmetry.space_group_name_H-M   'P 1'
#
loop_
_entity.id
_entity.type
_entity.pdbx_description
1 polymer ?
#
loop_
_entity_poly.entity_id
_entity_poly.type
_entity_poly.pdbx_seq_one_letter_code
_entity_poly.pdbx_strand_id
1 'polypeptide(L)'
;MTNAESIHVSTDVPDPGMVRAGAAAAARRRELDISQRSLAADGVINAGALIAFEKGRSWPRERTRTKLEEVLRWSPGTIVRLREGQPVRIGEGALTTSAAGDEVSLVAQAVITAVSTFSSTVTALPPAHDPAFTPRVTGILSDLRQLEAVAARAARIGRVTPALIKALGTVRGLYDDLMVRAAGAPQATLGQRLYTARRAANLTVLETAQAAGVSERVIQQVEAEEPVSGADAGAIEALVTQLA
;
A
#
# COMPACT_ATOMS: atom_id res chain seq x y z
N MET A 1 58.53 -11.45 57.17
CA MET A 1 58.32 -10.73 55.90
C MET A 1 57.12 -11.38 55.20
N THR A 2 55.96 -10.81 55.43
CA THR A 2 54.70 -11.39 55.01
C THR A 2 54.29 -10.66 53.72
N ASN A 3 54.22 -11.41 52.63
CA ASN A 3 53.85 -10.90 51.32
C ASN A 3 52.31 -10.86 51.24
N ALA A 4 51.75 -9.69 51.28
CA ALA A 4 50.31 -9.48 51.11
C ALA A 4 50.00 -9.48 49.60
N GLU A 5 49.51 -10.55 49.08
CA GLU A 5 48.91 -10.60 47.75
C GLU A 5 47.60 -9.78 47.74
N SER A 6 47.65 -8.64 47.05
CA SER A 6 46.46 -7.84 46.77
C SER A 6 45.60 -8.58 45.72
N ILE A 7 44.54 -9.21 46.18
CA ILE A 7 43.49 -9.74 45.29
C ILE A 7 42.75 -8.57 44.67
N HIS A 8 43.10 -8.22 43.44
CA HIS A 8 42.27 -7.33 42.61
C HIS A 8 40.98 -8.06 42.26
N VAL A 9 39.94 -7.85 43.05
CA VAL A 9 38.58 -8.18 42.67
C VAL A 9 38.17 -7.16 41.58
N SER A 10 38.32 -7.57 40.34
CA SER A 10 37.69 -6.86 39.21
C SER A 10 36.18 -6.95 39.37
N THR A 11 35.60 -5.94 39.99
CA THR A 11 34.14 -5.74 39.95
C THR A 11 33.76 -5.43 38.49
N ASP A 12 33.33 -6.46 37.78
CA ASP A 12 32.79 -6.35 36.42
C ASP A 12 31.42 -5.65 36.51
N VAL A 13 31.45 -4.33 36.73
CA VAL A 13 30.23 -3.51 36.70
C VAL A 13 29.83 -3.37 35.22
N PRO A 14 28.69 -3.90 34.82
CA PRO A 14 28.26 -3.81 33.43
C PRO A 14 28.22 -2.33 32.96
N ASP A 15 28.77 -2.05 31.79
CA ASP A 15 28.72 -0.72 31.18
C ASP A 15 27.25 -0.25 31.11
N PRO A 16 26.86 0.82 31.84
CA PRO A 16 25.46 1.28 31.86
C PRO A 16 24.92 1.60 30.47
N GLY A 17 25.80 2.00 29.55
CA GLY A 17 25.45 2.26 28.16
C GLY A 17 25.10 0.99 27.40
N MET A 18 25.88 -0.08 27.62
CA MET A 18 25.58 -1.37 27.01
C MET A 18 24.27 -1.96 27.54
N VAL A 19 24.02 -1.81 28.85
CA VAL A 19 22.76 -2.24 29.46
C VAL A 19 21.56 -1.51 28.86
N ARG A 20 21.63 -0.19 28.68
CA ARG A 20 20.58 0.60 28.04
C ARG A 20 20.33 0.16 26.61
N ALA A 21 21.38 0.04 25.80
CA ALA A 21 21.25 -0.34 24.40
C ALA A 21 20.67 -1.74 24.25
N GLY A 22 21.14 -2.72 25.06
CA GLY A 22 20.63 -4.08 25.06
C GLY A 22 19.17 -4.18 25.50
N ALA A 23 18.80 -3.49 26.58
CA ALA A 23 17.43 -3.44 27.07
C ALA A 23 16.47 -2.84 26.04
N ALA A 24 16.87 -1.75 25.38
CA ALA A 24 16.08 -1.12 24.32
C ALA A 24 15.90 -2.04 23.10
N ALA A 25 16.96 -2.75 22.70
CA ALA A 25 16.88 -3.73 21.61
C ALA A 25 15.93 -4.88 21.95
N ALA A 26 15.98 -5.40 23.20
CA ALA A 26 15.07 -6.44 23.67
C ALA A 26 13.61 -5.97 23.73
N ALA A 27 13.35 -4.73 24.13
CA ALA A 27 12.03 -4.14 24.13
C ALA A 27 11.49 -4.01 22.71
N ARG A 28 12.26 -3.42 21.80
CA ARG A 28 11.86 -3.23 20.41
C ARG A 28 11.62 -4.53 19.67
N ARG A 29 12.45 -5.54 19.91
CA ARG A 29 12.25 -6.88 19.34
C ARG A 29 10.89 -7.47 19.75
N ARG A 30 10.51 -7.30 21.02
CA ARG A 30 9.22 -7.78 21.55
C ARG A 30 8.04 -7.01 20.95
N GLU A 31 8.16 -5.69 20.79
CA GLU A 31 7.16 -4.86 20.11
C GLU A 31 6.91 -5.31 18.65
N LEU A 32 7.95 -5.79 17.98
CA LEU A 32 7.87 -6.28 16.61
C LEU A 32 7.51 -7.78 16.54
N ASP A 33 7.22 -8.42 17.67
CA ASP A 33 6.92 -9.86 17.81
C ASP A 33 7.97 -10.79 17.20
N ILE A 34 9.26 -10.37 17.26
CA ILE A 34 10.39 -11.12 16.75
C ILE A 34 10.99 -11.97 17.87
N SER A 35 11.08 -13.29 17.69
CA SER A 35 11.71 -14.18 18.66
C SER A 35 13.24 -14.13 18.57
N GLN A 36 13.95 -14.39 19.70
CA GLN A 36 15.41 -14.55 19.68
C GLN A 36 15.87 -15.70 18.77
N ARG A 37 15.05 -16.75 18.69
CA ARG A 37 15.30 -17.93 17.84
C ARG A 37 15.20 -17.59 16.35
N SER A 38 14.24 -16.74 15.97
CA SER A 38 14.09 -16.26 14.59
C SER A 38 15.32 -15.48 14.13
N LEU A 39 15.79 -14.50 14.93
CA LEU A 39 17.00 -13.74 14.62
C LEU A 39 18.27 -14.60 14.47
N ALA A 40 18.34 -15.69 15.22
CA ALA A 40 19.44 -16.64 15.11
C ALA A 40 19.31 -17.51 13.85
N ALA A 41 18.11 -17.95 13.50
CA ALA A 41 17.84 -18.74 12.30
C ALA A 41 18.10 -17.94 11.01
N ASP A 42 17.77 -16.64 11.02
CA ASP A 42 18.00 -15.71 9.91
C ASP A 42 19.49 -15.30 9.76
N GLY A 43 20.38 -15.83 10.61
CA GLY A 43 21.81 -15.54 10.55
C GLY A 43 22.18 -14.08 10.85
N VAL A 44 21.31 -13.36 11.54
CA VAL A 44 21.55 -11.96 11.96
C VAL A 44 22.56 -11.91 13.08
N ILE A 45 22.35 -12.75 14.13
CA ILE A 45 23.21 -12.87 15.29
C ILE A 45 23.01 -14.25 15.93
N ASN A 46 24.08 -14.83 16.47
CA ASN A 46 24.00 -16.05 17.27
C ASN A 46 23.13 -15.82 18.52
N ALA A 47 22.29 -16.79 18.89
CA ALA A 47 21.36 -16.71 20.00
C ALA A 47 22.04 -16.35 21.33
N GLY A 48 23.20 -16.98 21.63
CA GLY A 48 23.97 -16.66 22.82
C GLY A 48 24.52 -15.23 22.84
N ALA A 49 25.01 -14.76 21.70
CA ALA A 49 25.49 -13.38 21.54
C ALA A 49 24.36 -12.35 21.65
N LEU A 50 23.17 -12.68 21.14
CA LEU A 50 21.99 -11.83 21.30
C LEU A 50 21.57 -11.70 22.76
N ILE A 51 21.50 -12.83 23.48
CA ILE A 51 21.17 -12.85 24.91
C ILE A 51 22.22 -12.06 25.72
N ALA A 52 23.50 -12.22 25.41
CA ALA A 52 24.58 -11.48 26.05
C ALA A 52 24.48 -9.98 25.80
N PHE A 53 24.16 -9.58 24.57
CA PHE A 53 23.92 -8.17 24.20
C PHE A 53 22.67 -7.60 24.89
N GLU A 54 21.53 -8.29 24.84
CA GLU A 54 20.29 -7.82 25.47
C GLU A 54 20.43 -7.65 27.00
N LYS A 55 21.36 -8.40 27.62
CA LYS A 55 21.72 -8.28 29.05
C LYS A 55 22.86 -7.28 29.33
N GLY A 56 23.36 -6.58 28.31
CA GLY A 56 24.45 -5.63 28.46
C GLY A 56 25.81 -6.24 28.77
N ARG A 57 26.03 -7.53 28.51
CA ARG A 57 27.27 -8.27 28.81
C ARG A 57 28.23 -8.34 27.62
N SER A 58 27.76 -8.06 26.39
CA SER A 58 28.57 -8.16 25.20
C SER A 58 28.16 -7.05 24.21
N TRP A 59 29.16 -6.50 23.52
CA TRP A 59 28.94 -5.48 22.49
C TRP A 59 29.11 -6.12 21.11
N PRO A 60 28.05 -6.21 20.26
CA PRO A 60 28.16 -6.80 18.94
C PRO A 60 29.07 -5.99 18.03
N ARG A 61 29.72 -6.65 17.07
CA ARG A 61 30.52 -6.01 16.03
C ARG A 61 29.65 -5.09 15.18
N GLU A 62 30.24 -4.10 14.55
CA GLU A 62 29.54 -3.10 13.74
C GLU A 62 28.59 -3.74 12.70
N ARG A 63 29.09 -4.69 11.91
CA ARG A 63 28.29 -5.41 10.92
C ARG A 63 27.06 -6.11 11.55
N THR A 64 27.18 -6.61 12.76
CA THR A 64 26.05 -7.25 13.48
C THR A 64 25.08 -6.20 14.00
N ARG A 65 25.59 -5.06 14.49
CA ARG A 65 24.73 -3.95 14.92
C ARG A 65 23.91 -3.39 13.76
N THR A 66 24.53 -3.19 12.59
CA THR A 66 23.83 -2.72 11.37
C THR A 66 22.68 -3.67 10.99
N LYS A 67 22.94 -4.99 10.99
CA LYS A 67 21.89 -5.99 10.71
C LYS A 67 20.79 -6.00 11.77
N LEU A 68 21.15 -5.85 13.05
CA LEU A 68 20.17 -5.75 14.14
C LEU A 68 19.31 -4.48 13.99
N GLU A 69 19.91 -3.33 13.68
CA GLU A 69 19.19 -2.08 13.43
C GLU A 69 18.20 -2.22 12.28
N GLU A 70 18.60 -2.88 11.19
CA GLU A 70 17.73 -3.15 10.04
C GLU A 70 16.50 -3.98 10.44
N VAL A 71 16.71 -5.10 11.14
CA VAL A 71 15.62 -6.01 11.57
C VAL A 71 14.73 -5.34 12.62
N LEU A 72 15.31 -4.56 13.53
CA LEU A 72 14.58 -3.80 14.55
C LEU A 72 13.91 -2.53 13.99
N ARG A 73 14.06 -2.27 12.68
CA ARG A 73 13.54 -1.07 12.00
C ARG A 73 14.04 0.20 12.67
N TRP A 74 15.31 0.23 13.00
CA TRP A 74 16.01 1.38 13.57
C TRP A 74 16.89 2.05 12.52
N SER A 75 17.07 3.36 12.64
CA SER A 75 18.04 4.08 11.82
C SER A 75 19.48 3.63 12.11
N PRO A 76 20.35 3.57 11.10
CA PRO A 76 21.76 3.24 11.30
C PRO A 76 22.40 4.04 12.44
N GLY A 77 23.19 3.38 13.29
CA GLY A 77 23.85 3.98 14.44
C GLY A 77 22.98 4.18 15.69
N THR A 78 21.71 3.75 15.68
CA THR A 78 20.80 3.88 16.84
C THR A 78 21.31 3.13 18.06
N ILE A 79 21.87 1.92 17.89
CA ILE A 79 22.42 1.11 18.98
C ILE A 79 23.59 1.83 19.65
N VAL A 80 24.44 2.52 18.87
CA VAL A 80 25.56 3.32 19.39
C VAL A 80 25.06 4.53 20.17
N ARG A 81 24.12 5.29 19.63
CA ARG A 81 23.50 6.44 20.30
C ARG A 81 22.84 6.06 21.62
N LEU A 82 22.15 4.92 21.66
CA LEU A 82 21.57 4.38 22.90
C LEU A 82 22.63 4.10 23.97
N ARG A 83 23.78 3.54 23.57
CA ARG A 83 24.91 3.35 24.49
C ARG A 83 25.40 4.68 25.06
N GLU A 84 25.46 5.73 24.24
CA GLU A 84 25.89 7.06 24.64
C GLU A 84 24.84 7.83 25.46
N GLY A 85 23.67 7.22 25.73
CA GLY A 85 22.61 7.83 26.54
C GLY A 85 21.75 8.83 25.79
N GLN A 86 21.88 8.86 24.46
CA GLN A 86 21.00 9.68 23.64
C GLN A 86 19.62 9.01 23.54
N PRO A 87 18.52 9.76 23.62
CA PRO A 87 17.19 9.19 23.45
C PRO A 87 17.07 8.57 22.07
N VAL A 88 16.35 7.45 21.99
CA VAL A 88 15.97 6.85 20.69
C VAL A 88 15.20 7.92 19.93
N ARG A 89 15.84 8.54 18.97
CA ARG A 89 15.09 9.20 17.91
C ARG A 89 14.52 8.08 17.05
N ILE A 90 13.32 7.64 17.41
CA ILE A 90 12.48 6.86 16.51
C ILE A 90 12.23 7.82 15.36
N GLY A 91 13.06 7.73 14.33
CA GLY A 91 12.59 8.30 13.11
C GLY A 91 13.22 9.40 12.38
N GLU A 92 14.46 9.58 12.08
CA GLU A 92 14.75 10.34 10.84
C GLU A 92 14.95 9.41 9.61
N GLY A 93 15.32 8.13 9.80
CA GLY A 93 15.30 7.14 8.72
C GLY A 93 14.05 6.25 8.72
N ALA A 94 13.38 6.07 9.89
CA ALA A 94 12.11 5.39 9.99
C ALA A 94 10.92 6.34 9.75
N LEU A 95 11.07 7.65 9.89
CA LEU A 95 10.05 8.63 9.50
C LEU A 95 9.86 8.66 7.98
N THR A 96 10.88 8.41 7.17
CA THR A 96 10.66 8.27 5.72
C THR A 96 9.98 6.96 5.34
N THR A 97 10.19 5.88 6.10
CA THR A 97 9.52 4.59 5.84
C THR A 97 8.20 4.48 6.60
N SER A 98 8.07 5.07 7.79
CA SER A 98 6.83 5.18 8.54
C SER A 98 5.93 6.25 7.94
N ALA A 99 6.45 7.43 7.60
CA ALA A 99 5.68 8.48 6.93
C ALA A 99 5.12 8.00 5.58
N ALA A 100 5.90 7.27 4.78
CA ALA A 100 5.40 6.68 3.54
C ALA A 100 4.38 5.56 3.80
N GLY A 101 4.54 4.76 4.86
CA GLY A 101 3.58 3.75 5.28
C GLY A 101 2.31 4.36 5.86
N ASP A 102 2.46 5.40 6.67
CA ASP A 102 1.35 6.15 7.26
C ASP A 102 0.62 6.97 6.19
N GLU A 103 1.35 7.56 5.24
CA GLU A 103 0.78 8.29 4.11
C GLU A 103 -0.01 7.36 3.18
N VAL A 104 0.51 6.18 2.86
CA VAL A 104 -0.22 5.16 2.09
C VAL A 104 -1.43 4.62 2.87
N SER A 105 -1.32 4.49 4.20
CA SER A 105 -2.46 4.11 5.06
C SER A 105 -3.52 5.20 5.09
N LEU A 106 -3.14 6.47 5.15
CA LEU A 106 -4.05 7.62 5.07
C LEU A 106 -4.74 7.70 3.71
N VAL A 107 -4.02 7.46 2.61
CA VAL A 107 -4.62 7.38 1.27
C VAL A 107 -5.63 6.24 1.19
N ALA A 108 -5.29 5.05 1.69
CA ALA A 108 -6.23 3.92 1.73
C ALA A 108 -7.50 4.26 2.53
N GLN A 109 -7.35 4.90 3.68
CA GLN A 109 -8.48 5.34 4.51
C GLN A 109 -9.33 6.41 3.81
N ALA A 110 -8.69 7.39 3.16
CA ALA A 110 -9.38 8.41 2.39
C ALA A 110 -10.18 7.81 1.23
N VAL A 111 -9.60 6.84 0.52
CA VAL A 111 -10.29 6.11 -0.57
C VAL A 111 -11.49 5.34 -0.03
N ILE A 112 -11.36 4.63 1.09
CA ILE A 112 -12.47 3.88 1.73
C ILE A 112 -13.60 4.84 2.12
N THR A 113 -13.27 5.99 2.72
CA THR A 113 -14.24 7.02 3.09
C THR A 113 -14.96 7.59 1.87
N ALA A 114 -14.21 7.90 0.80
CA ALA A 114 -14.78 8.40 -0.45
C ALA A 114 -15.73 7.37 -1.09
N VAL A 115 -15.35 6.08 -1.12
CA VAL A 115 -16.22 4.99 -1.62
C VAL A 115 -17.51 4.90 -0.82
N SER A 116 -17.46 5.05 0.51
CA SER A 116 -18.67 5.07 1.34
C SER A 116 -19.62 6.22 0.94
N THR A 117 -19.07 7.41 0.66
CA THR A 117 -19.84 8.56 0.18
C THR A 117 -20.46 8.27 -1.20
N PHE A 118 -19.68 7.73 -2.13
CA PHE A 118 -20.19 7.35 -3.46
C PHE A 118 -21.28 6.28 -3.37
N SER A 119 -21.14 5.27 -2.50
CA SER A 119 -22.17 4.25 -2.28
C SER A 119 -23.51 4.88 -1.85
N SER A 120 -23.46 5.88 -0.98
CA SER A 120 -24.67 6.62 -0.57
C SER A 120 -25.27 7.41 -1.74
N THR A 121 -24.43 8.05 -2.56
CA THR A 121 -24.87 8.80 -3.75
C THR A 121 -25.48 7.87 -4.81
N VAL A 122 -24.90 6.68 -5.01
CA VAL A 122 -25.41 5.64 -5.92
C VAL A 122 -26.78 5.14 -5.46
N THR A 123 -26.99 5.00 -4.14
CA THR A 123 -28.29 4.62 -3.58
C THR A 123 -29.37 5.69 -3.83
N ALA A 124 -28.97 6.96 -3.88
CA ALA A 124 -29.86 8.10 -4.15
C ALA A 124 -30.07 8.40 -5.65
N LEU A 125 -29.52 7.57 -6.55
CA LEU A 125 -29.75 7.72 -7.99
C LEU A 125 -31.24 7.49 -8.32
N PRO A 126 -31.80 8.27 -9.26
CA PRO A 126 -33.13 8.05 -9.76
C PRO A 126 -33.27 6.68 -10.47
N PRO A 127 -34.47 6.21 -10.76
CA PRO A 127 -34.66 4.99 -11.57
C PRO A 127 -34.00 5.11 -12.94
N ALA A 128 -33.56 3.98 -13.51
CA ALA A 128 -32.81 3.95 -14.79
C ALA A 128 -33.57 4.55 -16.00
N HIS A 129 -34.90 4.59 -15.94
CA HIS A 129 -35.75 5.21 -16.98
C HIS A 129 -35.91 6.74 -16.83
N ASP A 130 -35.45 7.30 -15.72
CA ASP A 130 -35.49 8.77 -15.51
C ASP A 130 -34.43 9.45 -16.39
N PRO A 131 -34.77 10.50 -17.14
CA PRO A 131 -33.80 11.25 -17.95
C PRO A 131 -32.59 11.78 -17.16
N ALA A 132 -32.75 12.04 -15.87
CA ALA A 132 -31.67 12.49 -15.00
C ALA A 132 -30.70 11.39 -14.60
N PHE A 133 -31.01 10.11 -14.83
CA PHE A 133 -30.19 8.98 -14.41
C PHE A 133 -28.82 8.98 -15.12
N THR A 134 -28.82 8.93 -16.46
CA THR A 134 -27.58 8.84 -17.25
C THR A 134 -26.60 9.98 -16.97
N PRO A 135 -26.99 11.26 -16.97
CA PRO A 135 -26.05 12.33 -16.60
C PRO A 135 -25.46 12.19 -15.20
N ARG A 136 -26.27 11.78 -14.20
CA ARG A 136 -25.82 11.62 -12.82
C ARG A 136 -24.88 10.44 -12.67
N VAL A 137 -25.21 9.29 -13.25
CA VAL A 137 -24.36 8.09 -13.17
C VAL A 137 -23.03 8.32 -13.89
N THR A 138 -23.02 9.00 -15.03
CA THR A 138 -21.79 9.35 -15.76
C THR A 138 -20.89 10.25 -14.93
N GLY A 139 -21.43 11.21 -14.20
CA GLY A 139 -20.66 12.04 -13.25
C GLY A 139 -19.99 11.19 -12.16
N ILE A 140 -20.75 10.32 -11.49
CA ILE A 140 -20.21 9.43 -10.45
C ILE A 140 -19.12 8.50 -11.01
N LEU A 141 -19.32 7.95 -12.21
CA LEU A 141 -18.32 7.09 -12.87
C LEU A 141 -17.02 7.87 -13.17
N SER A 142 -17.12 9.12 -13.57
CA SER A 142 -15.95 10.00 -13.76
C SER A 142 -15.18 10.21 -12.45
N ASP A 143 -15.88 10.49 -11.36
CA ASP A 143 -15.28 10.70 -10.04
C ASP A 143 -14.61 9.43 -9.51
N LEU A 144 -15.23 8.26 -9.71
CA LEU A 144 -14.65 6.96 -9.33
C LEU A 144 -13.37 6.66 -10.12
N ARG A 145 -13.30 7.00 -11.42
CA ARG A 145 -12.06 6.87 -12.22
C ARG A 145 -10.95 7.76 -11.69
N GLN A 146 -11.26 9.00 -11.32
CA GLN A 146 -10.29 9.92 -10.74
C GLN A 146 -9.78 9.38 -9.40
N LEU A 147 -10.68 8.87 -8.55
CA LEU A 147 -10.32 8.27 -7.28
C LEU A 147 -9.41 7.04 -7.46
N GLU A 148 -9.72 6.15 -8.42
CA GLU A 148 -8.87 5.03 -8.77
C GLU A 148 -7.49 5.47 -9.24
N ALA A 149 -7.42 6.47 -10.13
CA ALA A 149 -6.15 6.98 -10.65
C ALA A 149 -5.25 7.52 -9.52
N VAL A 150 -5.82 8.25 -8.55
CA VAL A 150 -5.09 8.75 -7.37
C VAL A 150 -4.58 7.59 -6.52
N ALA A 151 -5.44 6.61 -6.21
CA ALA A 151 -5.09 5.45 -5.40
C ALA A 151 -4.04 4.57 -6.10
N ALA A 152 -4.17 4.36 -7.42
CA ALA A 152 -3.19 3.61 -8.21
C ALA A 152 -1.84 4.35 -8.31
N ARG A 153 -1.84 5.68 -8.37
CA ARG A 153 -0.62 6.49 -8.33
C ARG A 153 0.08 6.35 -6.97
N ALA A 154 -0.66 6.43 -5.87
CA ALA A 154 -0.13 6.22 -4.53
C ALA A 154 0.50 4.82 -4.38
N ALA A 155 -0.13 3.78 -4.95
CA ALA A 155 0.41 2.43 -4.98
C ALA A 155 1.73 2.30 -5.77
N ARG A 156 1.95 3.14 -6.78
CA ARG A 156 3.22 3.14 -7.55
C ARG A 156 4.36 3.88 -6.86
N ILE A 157 4.05 4.89 -6.06
CA ILE A 157 5.06 5.72 -5.38
C ILE A 157 5.47 5.13 -4.04
N GLY A 158 4.53 4.54 -3.32
CA GLY A 158 4.74 3.99 -1.99
C GLY A 158 4.79 2.46 -1.94
N ARG A 159 4.96 1.90 -0.73
CA ARG A 159 4.79 0.46 -0.51
C ARG A 159 3.31 0.11 -0.64
N VAL A 160 3.00 -0.85 -1.50
CA VAL A 160 1.64 -1.37 -1.64
C VAL A 160 1.25 -2.08 -0.34
N THR A 161 0.22 -1.57 0.34
CA THR A 161 -0.31 -2.19 1.56
C THR A 161 -1.56 -3.02 1.26
N PRO A 162 -1.87 -4.06 2.04
CA PRO A 162 -3.12 -4.82 1.90
C PRO A 162 -4.37 -3.93 1.98
N ALA A 163 -4.33 -2.87 2.80
CA ALA A 163 -5.43 -1.90 2.92
C ALA A 163 -5.65 -1.15 1.60
N LEU A 164 -4.58 -0.70 0.94
CA LEU A 164 -4.67 -0.01 -0.35
C LEU A 164 -5.16 -0.93 -1.48
N ILE A 165 -4.70 -2.19 -1.50
CA ILE A 165 -5.19 -3.20 -2.46
C ILE A 165 -6.70 -3.40 -2.28
N LYS A 166 -7.15 -3.57 -1.03
CA LYS A 166 -8.57 -3.73 -0.71
C LYS A 166 -9.38 -2.50 -1.13
N ALA A 167 -8.88 -1.29 -0.83
CA ALA A 167 -9.53 -0.04 -1.21
C ALA A 167 -9.67 0.09 -2.74
N LEU A 168 -8.60 -0.20 -3.50
CA LEU A 168 -8.64 -0.23 -4.97
C LEU A 168 -9.64 -1.26 -5.49
N GLY A 169 -9.67 -2.46 -4.91
CA GLY A 169 -10.66 -3.49 -5.27
C GLY A 169 -12.09 -3.01 -5.05
N THR A 170 -12.35 -2.31 -3.94
CA THR A 170 -13.69 -1.76 -3.64
C THR A 170 -14.09 -0.66 -4.64
N VAL A 171 -13.18 0.25 -5.01
CA VAL A 171 -13.44 1.28 -6.05
C VAL A 171 -13.80 0.63 -7.37
N ARG A 172 -13.01 -0.36 -7.80
CA ARG A 172 -13.23 -1.07 -9.07
C ARG A 172 -14.54 -1.83 -9.09
N GLY A 173 -14.86 -2.54 -8.00
CA GLY A 173 -16.12 -3.25 -7.87
C GLY A 173 -17.33 -2.31 -7.98
N LEU A 174 -17.30 -1.17 -7.26
CA LEU A 174 -18.36 -0.17 -7.34
C LEU A 174 -18.49 0.43 -8.76
N TYR A 175 -17.35 0.67 -9.42
CA TYR A 175 -17.33 1.14 -10.81
C TYR A 175 -17.93 0.11 -11.76
N ASP A 176 -17.52 -1.15 -11.68
CA ASP A 176 -18.04 -2.24 -12.52
C ASP A 176 -19.57 -2.41 -12.35
N ASP A 177 -20.04 -2.47 -11.10
CA ASP A 177 -21.48 -2.60 -10.79
C ASP A 177 -22.29 -1.44 -11.35
N LEU A 178 -21.74 -0.22 -11.24
CA LEU A 178 -22.39 0.98 -11.71
C LEU A 178 -22.42 1.07 -13.24
N MET A 179 -21.35 0.62 -13.92
CA MET A 179 -21.30 0.53 -15.39
C MET A 179 -22.33 -0.45 -15.94
N VAL A 180 -22.47 -1.64 -15.32
CA VAL A 180 -23.49 -2.62 -15.70
C VAL A 180 -24.90 -2.03 -15.56
N ARG A 181 -25.15 -1.35 -14.43
CA ARG A 181 -26.45 -0.67 -14.21
C ARG A 181 -26.70 0.46 -15.22
N ALA A 182 -25.67 1.22 -15.55
CA ALA A 182 -25.75 2.33 -16.50
C ALA A 182 -26.01 1.85 -17.93
N ALA A 183 -25.33 0.77 -18.36
CA ALA A 183 -25.52 0.19 -19.69
C ALA A 183 -26.94 -0.37 -19.93
N GLY A 184 -27.64 -0.77 -18.86
CA GLY A 184 -29.04 -1.22 -18.94
C GLY A 184 -30.05 -0.07 -19.00
N ALA A 185 -29.65 1.19 -18.93
CA ALA A 185 -30.56 2.33 -19.00
C ALA A 185 -30.95 2.65 -20.47
N PRO A 186 -32.17 3.14 -20.74
CA PRO A 186 -32.61 3.49 -22.10
C PRO A 186 -31.73 4.54 -22.77
N GLN A 187 -31.09 5.42 -21.99
CA GLN A 187 -30.21 6.50 -22.46
C GLN A 187 -28.72 6.18 -22.18
N ALA A 188 -28.35 4.88 -22.10
CA ALA A 188 -26.97 4.48 -21.90
C ALA A 188 -26.05 5.04 -22.98
N THR A 189 -24.91 5.59 -22.58
CA THR A 189 -23.90 6.11 -23.49
C THR A 189 -23.22 4.98 -24.27
N LEU A 190 -22.52 5.33 -25.36
CA LEU A 190 -21.72 4.36 -26.11
C LEU A 190 -20.62 3.76 -25.22
N GLY A 191 -19.97 4.57 -24.36
CA GLY A 191 -18.94 4.12 -23.43
C GLY A 191 -19.46 3.10 -22.43
N GLN A 192 -20.61 3.31 -21.83
CA GLN A 192 -21.25 2.40 -20.88
C GLN A 192 -21.61 1.05 -21.55
N ARG A 193 -22.16 1.10 -22.76
CA ARG A 193 -22.51 -0.09 -23.54
C ARG A 193 -21.26 -0.86 -23.98
N LEU A 194 -20.25 -0.17 -24.51
CA LEU A 194 -18.97 -0.76 -24.91
C LEU A 194 -18.28 -1.47 -23.74
N TYR A 195 -18.13 -0.78 -22.60
CA TYR A 195 -17.51 -1.35 -21.42
C TYR A 195 -18.17 -2.66 -21.01
N THR A 196 -19.50 -2.65 -20.91
CA THR A 196 -20.27 -3.82 -20.46
C THR A 196 -20.22 -4.94 -21.47
N ALA A 197 -20.36 -4.68 -22.77
CA ALA A 197 -20.27 -5.68 -23.83
C ALA A 197 -18.87 -6.32 -23.86
N ARG A 198 -17.82 -5.51 -23.79
CA ARG A 198 -16.43 -5.98 -23.74
C ARG A 198 -16.17 -6.89 -22.53
N ARG A 199 -16.63 -6.48 -21.35
CA ARG A 199 -16.47 -7.27 -20.10
C ARG A 199 -17.26 -8.56 -20.14
N ALA A 200 -18.48 -8.54 -20.65
CA ALA A 200 -19.31 -9.74 -20.82
C ALA A 200 -18.67 -10.75 -21.78
N ALA A 201 -18.05 -10.27 -22.86
CA ALA A 201 -17.31 -11.09 -23.81
C ALA A 201 -15.90 -11.48 -23.35
N ASN A 202 -15.46 -11.06 -22.14
CA ASN A 202 -14.10 -11.26 -21.61
C ASN A 202 -12.98 -10.71 -22.51
N LEU A 203 -13.25 -9.66 -23.29
CA LEU A 203 -12.28 -9.03 -24.17
C LEU A 203 -11.41 -8.01 -23.40
N THR A 204 -10.12 -7.99 -23.73
CA THR A 204 -9.20 -6.93 -23.33
C THR A 204 -9.44 -5.67 -24.17
N VAL A 205 -8.91 -4.53 -23.75
CA VAL A 205 -8.95 -3.28 -24.54
C VAL A 205 -8.30 -3.49 -25.91
N LEU A 206 -7.16 -4.20 -25.96
CA LEU A 206 -6.46 -4.51 -27.20
C LEU A 206 -7.32 -5.34 -28.17
N GLU A 207 -7.91 -6.43 -27.69
CA GLU A 207 -8.77 -7.32 -28.52
C GLU A 207 -10.00 -6.55 -29.01
N THR A 208 -10.60 -5.71 -28.16
CA THR A 208 -11.73 -4.86 -28.54
C THR A 208 -11.33 -3.84 -29.61
N ALA A 209 -10.17 -3.23 -29.47
CA ALA A 209 -9.64 -2.30 -30.46
C ALA A 209 -9.39 -2.97 -31.81
N GLN A 210 -8.80 -4.17 -31.79
CA GLN A 210 -8.59 -4.98 -33.01
C GLN A 210 -9.92 -5.39 -33.66
N ALA A 211 -10.91 -5.81 -32.86
CA ALA A 211 -12.22 -6.19 -33.37
C ALA A 211 -12.98 -5.02 -33.99
N ALA A 212 -12.88 -3.82 -33.42
CA ALA A 212 -13.50 -2.62 -33.94
C ALA A 212 -12.69 -1.93 -35.05
N GLY A 213 -11.43 -2.32 -35.29
CA GLY A 213 -10.53 -1.68 -36.25
C GLY A 213 -10.09 -0.27 -35.82
N VAL A 214 -10.03 -0.01 -34.53
CA VAL A 214 -9.60 1.29 -33.95
C VAL A 214 -8.36 1.10 -33.06
N SER A 215 -7.80 2.18 -32.55
CA SER A 215 -6.70 2.10 -31.57
C SER A 215 -7.21 1.83 -30.14
N GLU A 216 -6.38 1.22 -29.29
CA GLU A 216 -6.69 1.04 -27.86
C GLU A 216 -7.04 2.39 -27.18
N ARG A 217 -6.37 3.45 -27.58
CA ARG A 217 -6.64 4.79 -27.06
C ARG A 217 -8.08 5.23 -27.32
N VAL A 218 -8.63 4.93 -28.50
CA VAL A 218 -10.02 5.25 -28.85
C VAL A 218 -10.99 4.47 -27.97
N ILE A 219 -10.74 3.17 -27.73
CA ILE A 219 -11.54 2.38 -26.78
C ILE A 219 -11.53 3.03 -25.39
N GLN A 220 -10.33 3.38 -24.88
CA GLN A 220 -10.19 4.03 -23.58
C GLN A 220 -10.89 5.37 -23.50
N GLN A 221 -10.82 6.18 -24.56
CA GLN A 221 -11.50 7.48 -24.63
C GLN A 221 -13.03 7.30 -24.60
N VAL A 222 -13.58 6.36 -25.38
CA VAL A 222 -15.01 6.09 -25.37
C VAL A 222 -15.49 5.59 -24.02
N GLU A 223 -14.77 4.65 -23.40
CA GLU A 223 -15.09 4.18 -22.04
C GLU A 223 -14.92 5.29 -20.98
N ALA A 224 -14.11 6.31 -21.27
CA ALA A 224 -13.93 7.50 -20.44
C ALA A 224 -14.96 8.60 -20.71
N GLU A 225 -15.90 8.42 -21.62
CA GLU A 225 -16.86 9.42 -22.08
C GLU A 225 -16.19 10.64 -22.73
N GLU A 226 -14.98 10.45 -23.28
CA GLU A 226 -14.26 11.47 -24.03
C GLU A 226 -14.71 11.47 -25.49
N PRO A 227 -14.70 12.64 -26.15
CA PRO A 227 -15.12 12.75 -27.55
C PRO A 227 -14.14 12.00 -28.47
N VAL A 228 -14.69 11.27 -29.43
CA VAL A 228 -13.95 10.58 -30.50
C VAL A 228 -14.51 10.99 -31.87
N SER A 229 -13.83 10.60 -32.96
CA SER A 229 -14.32 10.85 -34.31
C SER A 229 -15.63 10.08 -34.56
N GLY A 230 -16.48 10.62 -35.46
CA GLY A 230 -17.71 9.93 -35.83
C GLY A 230 -17.48 8.58 -36.50
N ALA A 231 -16.37 8.43 -37.23
CA ALA A 231 -15.98 7.15 -37.84
C ALA A 231 -15.64 6.11 -36.77
N ASP A 232 -14.84 6.47 -35.75
CA ASP A 232 -14.49 5.58 -34.64
C ASP A 232 -15.76 5.21 -33.82
N ALA A 233 -16.60 6.18 -33.53
CA ALA A 233 -17.86 5.95 -32.82
C ALA A 233 -18.76 4.97 -33.58
N GLY A 234 -18.88 5.09 -34.89
CA GLY A 234 -19.63 4.17 -35.74
C GLY A 234 -19.06 2.75 -35.75
N ALA A 235 -17.73 2.62 -35.82
CA ALA A 235 -17.07 1.32 -35.77
C ALA A 235 -17.30 0.62 -34.41
N ILE A 236 -17.23 1.35 -33.32
CA ILE A 236 -17.49 0.82 -31.97
C ILE A 236 -18.98 0.47 -31.80
N GLU A 237 -19.91 1.29 -32.31
CA GLU A 237 -21.34 0.98 -32.27
C GLU A 237 -21.66 -0.36 -32.99
N ALA A 238 -21.03 -0.56 -34.15
CA ALA A 238 -21.18 -1.82 -34.89
C ALA A 238 -20.65 -3.02 -34.08
N LEU A 239 -19.51 -2.89 -33.42
CA LEU A 239 -18.97 -3.94 -32.56
C LEU A 239 -19.89 -4.21 -31.36
N VAL A 240 -20.35 -3.19 -30.65
CA VAL A 240 -21.27 -3.34 -29.51
C VAL A 240 -22.55 -4.09 -29.93
N THR A 241 -23.09 -3.80 -31.10
CA THR A 241 -24.25 -4.49 -31.63
C THR A 241 -24.00 -5.97 -31.92
N GLN A 242 -22.76 -6.35 -32.30
CA GLN A 242 -22.37 -7.75 -32.53
C GLN A 242 -22.13 -8.52 -31.24
N LEU A 243 -21.75 -7.83 -30.15
CA LEU A 243 -21.46 -8.45 -28.85
C LEU A 243 -22.71 -8.58 -27.94
N ALA A 244 -23.78 -7.85 -28.25
CA ALA A 244 -25.05 -7.84 -27.52
C ALA A 244 -25.91 -9.05 -27.91
#